data_61eb6156116660fae8c1fc4e0b7a9e54
#
_entry.id   61eb6156116660fae8c1fc4e0b7a9e54
#
_cell.length_a   1.000
_cell.length_b   1.000
_cell.length_c   1.000
_cell.angle_alpha   90.00
_cell.angle_beta   90.00
_cell.angle_gamma   90.00
#
_symmetry.space_group_name_H-M   'P 1'
#
loop_
_entity.id
_entity.type
_entity.pdbx_description
1 polymer ?
#
loop_
_entity_poly.entity_id
_entity_poly.type
_entity_poly.pdbx_seq_one_letter_code
_entity_poly.pdbx_strand_id
1 'polypeptide(L)'
;MARIGVAFAGGLSPVEIVECVKLAEELGYESAWVAEGHGGDQFSILTACAVQTKRILLGTSITSIFVRSVPTIAMAAACVDYFSNQRMILGLGSSHKVQVEPEHGVPYARPEQRLRETVSIIRALLRDGVVSHRGETLKIENFDLWFTPIRREIPIYVSAVFPRMLEICGELAQGAMMVWSTTDSGSKAMGHVAAGARRAGRKPEDIDIVSLLSCSVSDDRKEAVDRLRPAAAFYAGFFPRYNRLMAESGFPKEAEAIRATWQKGDREGAAKLVPDAMVQALGIAGTAAECRARVDAYRQSGIKLPIIFPVGGGPDGKQKVMNAIRACAP
;
A
#
# COMPACT_ATOMS: atom_id res chain seq x y z
N MET A 1 -19.24 -8.84 -8.86
CA MET A 1 -18.64 -9.19 -7.55
C MET A 1 -18.18 -7.92 -6.86
N ALA A 2 -18.16 -7.90 -5.54
CA ALA A 2 -17.68 -6.75 -4.80
C ALA A 2 -16.14 -6.69 -4.91
N ARG A 3 -15.58 -5.51 -5.20
CA ARG A 3 -14.13 -5.31 -5.34
C ARG A 3 -13.42 -5.55 -4.00
N ILE A 4 -12.37 -6.34 -4.02
CA ILE A 4 -11.49 -6.56 -2.87
C ILE A 4 -10.08 -6.91 -3.36
N GLY A 5 -9.06 -6.44 -2.64
CA GLY A 5 -7.66 -6.79 -2.86
C GLY A 5 -7.05 -7.46 -1.63
N VAL A 6 -5.86 -8.04 -1.81
CA VAL A 6 -5.02 -8.55 -0.73
C VAL A 6 -3.61 -7.99 -0.85
N ALA A 7 -2.98 -7.64 0.27
CA ALA A 7 -1.60 -7.13 0.30
C ALA A 7 -0.70 -7.99 1.18
N PHE A 8 0.58 -7.99 0.84
CA PHE A 8 1.64 -8.74 1.51
C PHE A 8 2.86 -7.86 1.78
N ALA A 9 3.50 -8.06 2.93
CA ALA A 9 4.79 -7.50 3.29
C ALA A 9 5.68 -8.61 3.89
N GLY A 10 6.45 -8.33 4.92
CA GLY A 10 7.20 -9.35 5.65
C GLY A 10 6.32 -10.37 6.38
N GLY A 11 6.95 -11.42 6.91
CA GLY A 11 6.29 -12.49 7.69
C GLY A 11 5.93 -13.74 6.90
N LEU A 12 6.00 -13.71 5.57
CA LEU A 12 5.94 -14.85 4.65
C LEU A 12 7.17 -14.86 3.76
N SER A 13 7.59 -16.04 3.34
CA SER A 13 8.60 -16.18 2.28
C SER A 13 8.02 -15.77 0.92
N PRO A 14 8.85 -15.37 -0.06
CA PRO A 14 8.39 -15.07 -1.41
C PRO A 14 7.53 -16.17 -2.05
N VAL A 15 7.87 -17.44 -1.82
CA VAL A 15 7.12 -18.59 -2.36
C VAL A 15 5.74 -18.69 -1.71
N GLU A 16 5.65 -18.48 -0.40
CA GLU A 16 4.36 -18.49 0.31
C GLU A 16 3.45 -17.34 -0.12
N ILE A 17 4.02 -16.17 -0.45
CA ILE A 17 3.25 -15.05 -1.03
C ILE A 17 2.63 -15.48 -2.36
N VAL A 18 3.40 -16.13 -3.25
CA VAL A 18 2.88 -16.63 -4.54
C VAL A 18 1.72 -17.60 -4.33
N GLU A 19 1.82 -18.53 -3.38
CA GLU A 19 0.75 -19.48 -3.06
C GLU A 19 -0.51 -18.76 -2.52
N CYS A 20 -0.33 -17.74 -1.68
CA CYS A 20 -1.44 -16.93 -1.19
C CYS A 20 -2.11 -16.11 -2.31
N VAL A 21 -1.34 -15.59 -3.28
CA VAL A 21 -1.88 -14.87 -4.44
C VAL A 21 -2.66 -15.80 -5.36
N LYS A 22 -2.20 -17.04 -5.56
CA LYS A 22 -2.97 -18.05 -6.31
C LYS A 22 -4.31 -18.35 -5.64
N LEU A 23 -4.31 -18.56 -4.33
CA LEU A 23 -5.55 -18.74 -3.56
C LEU A 23 -6.48 -17.53 -3.68
N ALA A 24 -5.94 -16.31 -3.63
CA ALA A 24 -6.74 -15.10 -3.79
C ALA A 24 -7.38 -15.03 -5.20
N GLU A 25 -6.64 -15.37 -6.25
CA GLU A 25 -7.19 -15.46 -7.61
C GLU A 25 -8.31 -16.50 -7.72
N GLU A 26 -8.13 -17.69 -7.15
CA GLU A 26 -9.13 -18.76 -7.14
C GLU A 26 -10.43 -18.32 -6.45
N LEU A 27 -10.31 -17.53 -5.38
CA LEU A 27 -11.42 -17.00 -4.61
C LEU A 27 -12.04 -15.72 -5.17
N GLY A 28 -11.55 -15.20 -6.30
CA GLY A 28 -12.14 -14.06 -6.99
C GLY A 28 -11.68 -12.69 -6.50
N TYR A 29 -10.56 -12.60 -5.80
CA TYR A 29 -9.95 -11.29 -5.49
C TYR A 29 -9.58 -10.54 -6.76
N GLU A 30 -9.84 -9.23 -6.79
CA GLU A 30 -9.53 -8.38 -7.93
C GLU A 30 -8.03 -8.14 -8.08
N SER A 31 -7.31 -7.96 -6.96
CA SER A 31 -5.92 -7.55 -6.99
C SER A 31 -5.09 -8.10 -5.83
N ALA A 32 -3.81 -8.31 -6.08
CA ALA A 32 -2.79 -8.67 -5.09
C ALA A 32 -1.65 -7.64 -5.11
N TRP A 33 -1.19 -7.24 -3.93
CA TRP A 33 -0.25 -6.15 -3.74
C TRP A 33 0.94 -6.61 -2.91
N VAL A 34 2.15 -6.21 -3.30
CA VAL A 34 3.38 -6.52 -2.55
C VAL A 34 4.05 -5.22 -2.14
N ALA A 35 4.34 -5.09 -0.84
CA ALA A 35 5.02 -3.93 -0.29
C ALA A 35 6.54 -4.00 -0.52
N GLU A 36 7.18 -2.85 -0.73
CA GLU A 36 8.62 -2.72 -0.62
C GLU A 36 9.04 -2.61 0.85
N GLY A 37 10.06 -3.34 1.23
CA GLY A 37 10.55 -3.37 2.60
C GLY A 37 11.56 -4.50 2.78
N HIS A 38 11.57 -5.14 3.93
CA HIS A 38 12.52 -6.19 4.27
C HIS A 38 12.03 -7.61 3.91
N GLY A 39 10.86 -7.75 3.29
CA GLY A 39 10.22 -9.04 2.98
C GLY A 39 10.60 -9.65 1.63
N GLY A 40 11.60 -9.12 0.97
CA GLY A 40 12.05 -9.56 -0.36
C GLY A 40 11.83 -8.50 -1.44
N ASP A 41 12.41 -8.72 -2.63
CA ASP A 41 12.21 -7.81 -3.76
C ASP A 41 10.80 -7.93 -4.34
N GLN A 42 10.04 -6.86 -4.25
CA GLN A 42 8.62 -6.84 -4.63
C GLN A 42 8.39 -7.15 -6.12
N PHE A 43 9.26 -6.68 -7.02
CA PHE A 43 9.08 -6.93 -8.46
C PHE A 43 9.40 -8.37 -8.83
N SER A 44 10.39 -8.99 -8.19
CA SER A 44 10.68 -10.42 -8.34
C SER A 44 9.51 -11.28 -7.87
N ILE A 45 8.91 -10.95 -6.72
CA ILE A 45 7.73 -11.64 -6.18
C ILE A 45 6.53 -11.46 -7.12
N LEU A 46 6.27 -10.23 -7.59
CA LEU A 46 5.16 -9.94 -8.51
C LEU A 46 5.36 -10.64 -9.86
N THR A 47 6.60 -10.76 -10.35
CA THR A 47 6.89 -11.53 -11.58
C THR A 47 6.56 -13.01 -11.37
N ALA A 48 6.94 -13.60 -10.24
CA ALA A 48 6.58 -14.98 -9.91
C ALA A 48 5.05 -15.15 -9.82
N CYS A 49 4.32 -14.19 -9.21
CA CYS A 49 2.87 -14.20 -9.20
C CYS A 49 2.29 -14.08 -10.62
N ALA A 50 2.88 -13.23 -11.47
CA ALA A 50 2.42 -12.98 -12.83
C ALA A 50 2.37 -14.26 -13.68
N VAL A 51 3.43 -15.08 -13.59
CA VAL A 51 3.52 -16.35 -14.36
C VAL A 51 2.67 -17.47 -13.77
N GLN A 52 2.27 -17.37 -12.51
CA GLN A 52 1.47 -18.39 -11.81
C GLN A 52 -0.04 -18.07 -11.78
N THR A 53 -0.45 -16.87 -12.22
CA THR A 53 -1.84 -16.40 -12.22
C THR A 53 -2.25 -15.88 -13.59
N LYS A 54 -3.55 -15.68 -13.83
CA LYS A 54 -4.07 -15.30 -15.16
C LYS A 54 -4.98 -14.08 -15.17
N ARG A 55 -5.62 -13.74 -14.06
CA ARG A 55 -6.68 -12.72 -13.97
C ARG A 55 -6.41 -11.62 -12.95
N ILE A 56 -5.91 -12.01 -11.79
CA ILE A 56 -5.71 -11.08 -10.67
C ILE A 56 -4.74 -9.96 -11.06
N LEU A 57 -5.11 -8.71 -10.78
CA LEU A 57 -4.24 -7.56 -10.98
C LEU A 57 -3.09 -7.62 -9.96
N LEU A 58 -1.92 -7.18 -10.37
CA LEU A 58 -0.71 -7.26 -9.56
C LEU A 58 -0.16 -5.87 -9.31
N GLY A 59 -0.01 -5.49 -8.05
CA GLY A 59 0.39 -4.13 -7.70
C GLY A 59 1.52 -4.05 -6.68
N THR A 60 2.23 -2.93 -6.70
CA THR A 60 3.15 -2.57 -5.61
C THR A 60 2.45 -1.69 -4.57
N SER A 61 2.70 -1.93 -3.28
CA SER A 61 2.04 -1.18 -2.18
C SER A 61 3.00 -0.78 -1.06
N ILE A 62 3.95 0.00 -1.36
CA ILE A 62 4.27 0.83 -2.54
C ILE A 62 5.74 0.63 -2.96
N THR A 63 6.10 1.05 -4.16
CA THR A 63 7.50 1.26 -4.55
C THR A 63 7.96 2.63 -4.09
N SER A 64 9.08 2.68 -3.38
CA SER A 64 9.67 3.94 -2.91
C SER A 64 10.31 4.72 -4.06
N ILE A 65 9.94 6.00 -4.18
CA ILE A 65 10.57 6.91 -5.15
C ILE A 65 11.99 7.33 -4.77
N PHE A 66 12.50 6.90 -3.61
CA PHE A 66 13.83 7.24 -3.11
C PHE A 66 14.86 6.11 -3.23
N VAL A 67 14.43 4.87 -3.00
CA VAL A 67 15.36 3.74 -2.87
C VAL A 67 15.67 3.01 -4.18
N ARG A 68 14.96 3.36 -5.25
CA ARG A 68 15.23 2.87 -6.61
C ARG A 68 15.40 4.02 -7.58
N SER A 69 16.20 3.85 -8.62
CA SER A 69 16.23 4.82 -9.73
C SER A 69 14.92 4.76 -10.52
N VAL A 70 14.47 5.91 -11.02
CA VAL A 70 13.19 5.99 -11.75
C VAL A 70 13.17 5.14 -13.01
N PRO A 71 14.25 5.13 -13.84
CA PRO A 71 14.31 4.20 -14.98
C PRO A 71 14.21 2.73 -14.57
N THR A 72 14.87 2.34 -13.46
CA THR A 72 14.77 0.96 -12.93
C THR A 72 13.33 0.61 -12.51
N ILE A 73 12.60 1.56 -11.90
CA ILE A 73 11.18 1.36 -11.56
C ILE A 73 10.36 1.14 -12.83
N ALA A 74 10.55 1.98 -13.85
CA ALA A 74 9.82 1.87 -15.12
C ALA A 74 10.09 0.53 -15.82
N MET A 75 11.37 0.11 -15.92
CA MET A 75 11.73 -1.20 -16.50
C MET A 75 11.10 -2.36 -15.72
N ALA A 76 11.21 -2.36 -14.40
CA ALA A 76 10.67 -3.42 -13.56
C ALA A 76 9.15 -3.54 -13.71
N ALA A 77 8.44 -2.41 -13.67
CA ALA A 77 6.99 -2.37 -13.88
C ALA A 77 6.60 -2.87 -15.27
N ALA A 78 7.31 -2.47 -16.32
CA ALA A 78 7.08 -2.94 -17.69
C ALA A 78 7.34 -4.45 -17.83
N CYS A 79 8.37 -5.00 -17.16
CA CYS A 79 8.63 -6.43 -17.14
C CYS A 79 7.50 -7.22 -16.47
N VAL A 80 7.04 -6.79 -15.28
CA VAL A 80 5.89 -7.44 -14.62
C VAL A 80 4.64 -7.34 -15.51
N ASP A 81 4.46 -6.22 -16.19
CA ASP A 81 3.32 -6.03 -17.11
C ASP A 81 3.37 -7.01 -18.28
N TYR A 82 4.54 -7.26 -18.85
CA TYR A 82 4.75 -8.30 -19.85
C TYR A 82 4.39 -9.70 -19.35
N PHE A 83 4.99 -10.12 -18.23
CA PHE A 83 4.77 -11.46 -17.67
C PHE A 83 3.33 -11.67 -17.20
N SER A 84 2.65 -10.61 -16.80
CA SER A 84 1.26 -10.66 -16.34
C SER A 84 0.23 -10.49 -17.46
N ASN A 85 0.64 -10.21 -18.70
CA ASN A 85 -0.27 -9.84 -19.79
C ASN A 85 -1.15 -8.63 -19.42
N GLN A 86 -0.51 -7.49 -19.14
CA GLN A 86 -1.13 -6.19 -18.88
C GLN A 86 -1.92 -6.08 -17.56
N ARG A 87 -1.53 -6.82 -16.51
CA ARG A 87 -2.18 -6.81 -15.19
C ARG A 87 -1.45 -5.98 -14.13
N MET A 88 -0.35 -5.31 -14.48
CA MET A 88 0.43 -4.50 -13.52
C MET A 88 -0.26 -3.19 -13.17
N ILE A 89 -0.24 -2.86 -11.88
CA ILE A 89 -0.57 -1.54 -11.32
C ILE A 89 0.65 -1.06 -10.52
N LEU A 90 1.18 0.11 -10.84
CA LEU A 90 2.36 0.64 -10.16
C LEU A 90 1.95 1.55 -8.99
N GLY A 91 2.04 1.03 -7.78
CA GLY A 91 1.90 1.84 -6.57
C GLY A 91 3.21 2.54 -6.21
N LEU A 92 3.17 3.86 -6.08
CA LEU A 92 4.31 4.71 -5.73
C LEU A 92 4.11 5.41 -4.40
N GLY A 93 5.17 5.66 -3.67
CA GLY A 93 5.11 6.43 -2.43
C GLY A 93 6.43 7.06 -2.03
N SER A 94 6.33 8.08 -1.18
CA SER A 94 7.51 8.80 -0.70
C SER A 94 8.25 8.06 0.42
N SER A 95 7.73 6.95 0.92
CA SER A 95 8.26 6.31 2.13
C SER A 95 8.41 7.28 3.32
N HIS A 96 9.34 7.04 4.22
CA HIS A 96 9.54 7.85 5.43
C HIS A 96 11.01 8.21 5.60
N LYS A 97 11.28 9.46 6.00
CA LYS A 97 12.64 9.92 6.26
C LYS A 97 13.41 9.02 7.23
N VAL A 98 12.72 8.60 8.30
CA VAL A 98 13.27 7.71 9.35
C VAL A 98 13.65 6.31 8.87
N GLN A 99 13.31 5.98 7.64
CA GLN A 99 13.64 4.74 6.97
C GLN A 99 14.61 4.97 5.81
N VAL A 100 14.29 5.89 4.91
CA VAL A 100 15.07 6.14 3.70
C VAL A 100 16.51 6.57 4.01
N GLU A 101 16.71 7.48 4.94
CA GLU A 101 18.06 7.97 5.25
C GLU A 101 18.94 6.92 5.96
N PRO A 102 18.50 6.31 7.09
CA PRO A 102 19.37 5.38 7.82
C PRO A 102 19.48 3.99 7.17
N GLU A 103 18.44 3.50 6.49
CA GLU A 103 18.43 2.14 5.95
C GLU A 103 18.97 2.07 4.50
N HIS A 104 18.79 3.15 3.72
CA HIS A 104 19.19 3.16 2.31
C HIS A 104 20.28 4.17 1.97
N GLY A 105 20.70 5.01 2.94
CA GLY A 105 21.75 6.00 2.73
C GLY A 105 21.41 7.10 1.72
N VAL A 106 20.13 7.33 1.45
CA VAL A 106 19.65 8.29 0.44
C VAL A 106 19.05 9.52 1.12
N PRO A 107 19.49 10.76 0.79
CA PRO A 107 18.88 11.96 1.34
C PRO A 107 17.39 12.07 1.03
N TYR A 108 16.58 12.32 2.06
CA TYR A 108 15.13 12.49 1.94
C TYR A 108 14.76 13.97 1.82
N ALA A 109 14.58 14.44 0.60
CA ALA A 109 14.25 15.83 0.32
C ALA A 109 13.13 15.97 -0.71
N ARG A 110 12.28 16.99 -0.55
CA ARG A 110 11.26 17.41 -1.51
C ARG A 110 10.38 16.26 -2.04
N PRO A 111 9.76 15.43 -1.18
CA PRO A 111 9.08 14.20 -1.60
C PRO A 111 7.94 14.44 -2.58
N GLU A 112 7.20 15.56 -2.48
CA GLU A 112 6.10 15.89 -3.39
C GLU A 112 6.62 16.19 -4.80
N GLN A 113 7.66 17.04 -4.91
CA GLN A 113 8.27 17.38 -6.18
C GLN A 113 8.92 16.15 -6.82
N ARG A 114 9.66 15.36 -6.04
CA ARG A 114 10.26 14.12 -6.50
C ARG A 114 9.23 13.13 -7.04
N LEU A 115 8.07 13.01 -6.37
CA LEU A 115 6.98 12.17 -6.85
C LEU A 115 6.43 12.64 -8.20
N ARG A 116 6.22 13.94 -8.37
CA ARG A 116 5.76 14.54 -9.64
C ARG A 116 6.72 14.23 -10.78
N GLU A 117 8.00 14.45 -10.56
CA GLU A 117 9.05 14.15 -11.53
C GLU A 117 9.14 12.64 -11.82
N THR A 118 9.06 11.80 -10.80
CA THR A 118 9.04 10.33 -10.95
C THR A 118 7.90 9.87 -11.85
N VAL A 119 6.67 10.34 -11.59
CA VAL A 119 5.50 9.97 -12.41
C VAL A 119 5.67 10.44 -13.86
N SER A 120 6.17 11.66 -14.07
CA SER A 120 6.42 12.22 -15.41
C SER A 120 7.44 11.39 -16.19
N ILE A 121 8.56 11.02 -15.54
CA ILE A 121 9.64 10.23 -16.15
C ILE A 121 9.14 8.83 -16.50
N ILE A 122 8.43 8.15 -15.58
CA ILE A 122 7.90 6.81 -15.83
C ILE A 122 6.94 6.81 -17.02
N ARG A 123 6.03 7.78 -17.08
CA ARG A 123 5.09 7.92 -18.21
C ARG A 123 5.80 8.17 -19.53
N ALA A 124 6.82 9.02 -19.55
CA ALA A 124 7.63 9.27 -20.74
C ALA A 124 8.32 7.98 -21.22
N LEU A 125 8.97 7.24 -20.32
CA LEU A 125 9.65 5.99 -20.66
C LEU A 125 8.69 4.93 -21.19
N LEU A 126 7.51 4.75 -20.57
CA LEU A 126 6.53 3.76 -21.02
C LEU A 126 5.92 4.13 -22.38
N ARG A 127 5.71 5.42 -22.64
CA ARG A 127 5.06 5.92 -23.86
C ARG A 127 6.01 6.03 -25.04
N ASP A 128 7.21 6.61 -24.79
CA ASP A 128 8.13 7.04 -25.83
C ASP A 128 9.41 6.14 -25.91
N GLY A 129 9.63 5.31 -24.89
CA GLY A 129 10.81 4.44 -24.79
C GLY A 129 12.09 5.17 -24.41
N VAL A 130 12.09 6.49 -24.35
CA VAL A 130 13.26 7.33 -24.05
C VAL A 130 12.87 8.52 -23.17
N VAL A 131 13.81 8.96 -22.32
CA VAL A 131 13.62 10.16 -21.49
C VAL A 131 14.94 10.90 -21.30
N SER A 132 14.86 12.23 -21.39
CA SER A 132 15.79 13.19 -20.81
C SER A 132 15.00 14.10 -19.88
N HIS A 133 15.49 14.31 -18.67
CA HIS A 133 14.77 15.09 -17.64
C HIS A 133 15.74 15.96 -16.85
N ARG A 134 15.42 17.23 -16.71
CA ARG A 134 16.14 18.18 -15.85
C ARG A 134 15.14 18.86 -14.92
N GLY A 135 14.86 18.19 -13.80
CA GLY A 135 13.96 18.67 -12.76
C GLY A 135 14.73 19.28 -11.58
N GLU A 136 13.97 19.60 -10.55
CA GLU A 136 14.49 20.14 -9.29
C GLU A 136 15.06 19.06 -8.37
N THR A 137 14.62 17.81 -8.52
CA THR A 137 15.00 16.68 -7.65
C THR A 137 15.64 15.53 -8.43
N LEU A 138 15.36 15.43 -9.72
CA LEU A 138 15.86 14.37 -10.59
C LEU A 138 16.50 14.95 -11.84
N LYS A 139 17.64 14.37 -12.21
CA LYS A 139 18.35 14.70 -13.45
C LYS A 139 18.71 13.41 -14.18
N ILE A 140 18.22 13.26 -15.39
CA ILE A 140 18.53 12.15 -16.31
C ILE A 140 18.93 12.78 -17.63
N GLU A 141 20.16 12.55 -18.09
CA GLU A 141 20.63 13.18 -19.33
C GLU A 141 20.09 12.48 -20.56
N ASN A 142 20.15 11.15 -20.56
CA ASN A 142 19.51 10.30 -21.55
C ASN A 142 19.34 8.89 -20.99
N PHE A 143 18.16 8.32 -21.16
CA PHE A 143 17.90 6.91 -20.87
C PHE A 143 16.89 6.38 -21.89
N ASP A 144 17.21 5.25 -22.52
CA ASP A 144 16.36 4.56 -23.50
C ASP A 144 16.08 3.13 -23.07
N LEU A 145 14.87 2.67 -23.31
CA LEU A 145 14.48 1.28 -23.14
C LEU A 145 14.88 0.50 -24.40
N TRP A 146 15.57 -0.62 -24.23
CA TRP A 146 15.94 -1.49 -25.35
C TRP A 146 14.89 -2.55 -25.67
N PHE A 147 13.67 -2.32 -25.19
CA PHE A 147 12.47 -3.10 -25.51
C PHE A 147 11.26 -2.18 -25.53
N THR A 148 10.22 -2.59 -26.25
CA THR A 148 8.95 -1.83 -26.30
C THR A 148 8.01 -2.31 -25.20
N PRO A 149 7.57 -1.47 -24.26
CA PRO A 149 6.55 -1.84 -23.29
C PRO A 149 5.27 -2.33 -23.95
N ILE A 150 4.63 -3.36 -23.39
CA ILE A 150 3.39 -3.92 -23.93
C ILE A 150 2.21 -2.93 -23.81
N ARG A 151 2.26 -2.03 -22.84
CA ARG A 151 1.36 -0.88 -22.71
C ARG A 151 2.16 0.40 -22.65
N ARG A 152 1.64 1.43 -23.30
CA ARG A 152 2.22 2.79 -23.20
C ARG A 152 1.88 3.50 -21.87
N GLU A 153 0.94 2.97 -21.11
CA GLU A 153 0.53 3.48 -19.81
C GLU A 153 0.20 2.33 -18.87
N ILE A 154 0.91 2.25 -17.75
CA ILE A 154 0.59 1.39 -16.60
C ILE A 154 -0.13 2.27 -15.58
N PRO A 155 -1.29 1.86 -15.02
CA PRO A 155 -1.95 2.64 -13.98
C PRO A 155 -1.03 2.91 -12.79
N ILE A 156 -0.95 4.17 -12.37
CA ILE A 156 -0.15 4.60 -11.23
C ILE A 156 -1.07 4.90 -10.06
N TYR A 157 -0.86 4.22 -8.93
CA TYR A 157 -1.49 4.53 -7.66
C TYR A 157 -0.46 5.19 -6.74
N VAL A 158 -0.88 6.19 -5.97
CA VAL A 158 0.03 6.92 -5.08
C VAL A 158 -0.42 6.80 -3.63
N SER A 159 0.52 6.45 -2.75
CA SER A 159 0.25 6.39 -1.32
C SER A 159 0.05 7.78 -0.72
N ALA A 160 -1.09 7.98 -0.06
CA ALA A 160 -1.47 9.24 0.55
C ALA A 160 -2.37 9.04 1.76
N VAL A 161 -2.09 9.75 2.86
CA VAL A 161 -2.92 9.76 4.07
C VAL A 161 -3.23 11.18 4.56
N PHE A 162 -2.60 12.21 3.98
CA PHE A 162 -2.80 13.62 4.34
C PHE A 162 -3.27 14.45 3.15
N PRO A 163 -3.99 15.56 3.40
CA PRO A 163 -4.65 16.38 2.37
C PRO A 163 -3.80 16.70 1.16
N ARG A 164 -2.60 17.22 1.38
CA ARG A 164 -1.71 17.66 0.29
C ARG A 164 -1.33 16.52 -0.66
N MET A 165 -1.01 15.34 -0.13
CA MET A 165 -0.66 14.19 -0.96
C MET A 165 -1.90 13.60 -1.65
N LEU A 166 -3.08 13.62 -0.99
CA LEU A 166 -4.35 13.23 -1.62
C LEU A 166 -4.71 14.14 -2.79
N GLU A 167 -4.46 15.45 -2.69
CA GLU A 167 -4.63 16.38 -3.82
C GLU A 167 -3.69 16.03 -4.98
N ILE A 168 -2.41 15.70 -4.68
CA ILE A 168 -1.45 15.25 -5.70
C ILE A 168 -1.91 13.95 -6.36
N CYS A 169 -2.51 13.01 -5.61
CA CYS A 169 -3.12 11.83 -6.21
C CYS A 169 -4.21 12.22 -7.22
N GLY A 170 -5.06 13.17 -6.87
CA GLY A 170 -6.08 13.72 -7.76
C GLY A 170 -5.49 14.30 -9.06
N GLU A 171 -4.39 15.01 -8.94
CA GLU A 171 -3.72 15.64 -10.09
C GLU A 171 -3.05 14.61 -11.02
N LEU A 172 -2.44 13.56 -10.48
CA LEU A 172 -1.50 12.72 -11.23
C LEU A 172 -1.91 11.25 -11.37
N ALA A 173 -2.57 10.66 -10.35
CA ALA A 173 -2.68 9.21 -10.23
C ALA A 173 -4.02 8.67 -10.73
N GLN A 174 -4.08 7.38 -11.03
CA GLN A 174 -5.32 6.65 -11.26
C GLN A 174 -5.90 6.10 -9.95
N GLY A 175 -5.13 6.13 -8.85
CA GLY A 175 -5.64 5.77 -7.52
C GLY A 175 -4.88 6.44 -6.38
N ALA A 176 -5.60 6.73 -5.30
CA ALA A 176 -5.07 7.16 -4.01
C ALA A 176 -5.08 5.98 -3.04
N MET A 177 -3.90 5.55 -2.59
CA MET A 177 -3.74 4.40 -1.71
C MET A 177 -3.53 4.86 -0.27
N MET A 178 -4.49 4.57 0.58
CA MET A 178 -4.44 4.85 2.01
C MET A 178 -4.02 3.63 2.83
N VAL A 179 -3.70 3.87 4.08
CA VAL A 179 -3.38 2.84 5.09
C VAL A 179 -3.80 3.35 6.46
N TRP A 180 -4.08 2.46 7.40
CA TRP A 180 -4.55 2.82 8.75
C TRP A 180 -5.77 3.76 8.74
N SER A 181 -6.70 3.48 7.85
CA SER A 181 -7.90 4.28 7.63
C SER A 181 -9.01 3.91 8.61
N THR A 182 -9.75 4.90 9.06
CA THR A 182 -11.05 4.71 9.71
C THR A 182 -12.16 4.57 8.66
N THR A 183 -13.36 4.16 9.06
CA THR A 183 -14.50 4.02 8.14
C THR A 183 -14.99 5.34 7.54
N ASP A 184 -14.61 6.49 8.08
CA ASP A 184 -14.94 7.81 7.52
C ASP A 184 -13.79 8.40 6.66
N SER A 185 -12.64 7.73 6.61
CA SER A 185 -11.48 8.23 5.87
C SER A 185 -11.71 8.30 4.36
N GLY A 186 -12.50 7.39 3.80
CA GLY A 186 -12.80 7.36 2.37
C GLY A 186 -13.50 8.61 1.86
N SER A 187 -14.55 9.06 2.55
CA SER A 187 -15.29 10.28 2.19
C SER A 187 -14.45 11.54 2.35
N LYS A 188 -13.61 11.62 3.39
CA LYS A 188 -12.67 12.72 3.61
C LYS A 188 -11.60 12.78 2.50
N ALA A 189 -11.01 11.63 2.17
CA ALA A 189 -10.02 11.53 1.11
C ALA A 189 -10.59 11.94 -0.25
N MET A 190 -11.82 11.55 -0.55
CA MET A 190 -12.51 11.87 -1.81
C MET A 190 -12.61 13.38 -2.04
N GLY A 191 -12.85 14.18 -1.00
CA GLY A 191 -12.89 15.64 -1.11
C GLY A 191 -11.56 16.24 -1.58
N HIS A 192 -10.44 15.78 -1.01
CA HIS A 192 -9.09 16.23 -1.38
C HIS A 192 -8.67 15.73 -2.76
N VAL A 193 -8.91 14.46 -3.07
CA VAL A 193 -8.64 13.89 -4.40
C VAL A 193 -9.42 14.64 -5.47
N ALA A 194 -10.70 14.92 -5.24
CA ALA A 194 -11.53 15.67 -6.17
C ALA A 194 -11.05 17.12 -6.37
N ALA A 195 -10.54 17.78 -5.34
CA ALA A 195 -9.95 19.10 -5.45
C ALA A 195 -8.72 19.09 -6.38
N GLY A 196 -7.82 18.10 -6.19
CA GLY A 196 -6.65 17.92 -7.06
C GLY A 196 -7.01 17.58 -8.49
N ALA A 197 -7.97 16.66 -8.69
CA ALA A 197 -8.44 16.25 -10.01
C ALA A 197 -9.00 17.44 -10.81
N ARG A 198 -9.87 18.23 -10.19
CA ARG A 198 -10.44 19.43 -10.83
C ARG A 198 -9.37 20.44 -11.24
N ARG A 199 -8.34 20.68 -10.40
CA ARG A 199 -7.21 21.57 -10.78
C ARG A 199 -6.46 21.09 -12.01
N ALA A 200 -6.37 19.77 -12.19
CA ALA A 200 -5.69 19.14 -13.33
C ALA A 200 -6.63 18.88 -14.54
N GLY A 201 -7.88 19.34 -14.51
CA GLY A 201 -8.86 19.08 -15.57
C GLY A 201 -9.29 17.61 -15.70
N ARG A 202 -9.13 16.82 -14.62
CA ARG A 202 -9.47 15.39 -14.58
C ARG A 202 -10.81 15.16 -13.86
N LYS A 203 -11.45 14.04 -14.16
CA LYS A 203 -12.69 13.63 -13.51
C LYS A 203 -12.36 12.89 -12.20
N PRO A 204 -12.92 13.31 -11.05
CA PRO A 204 -12.71 12.62 -9.77
C PRO A 204 -13.17 11.16 -9.78
N GLU A 205 -14.19 10.85 -10.58
CA GLU A 205 -14.78 9.50 -10.68
C GLU A 205 -13.79 8.47 -11.25
N ASP A 206 -12.85 8.93 -12.09
CA ASP A 206 -11.82 8.09 -12.73
C ASP A 206 -10.68 7.71 -11.76
N ILE A 207 -10.72 8.24 -10.52
CA ILE A 207 -9.67 7.99 -9.54
C ILE A 207 -10.19 7.04 -8.46
N ASP A 208 -9.50 5.92 -8.30
CA ASP A 208 -9.81 4.96 -7.24
C ASP A 208 -9.34 5.48 -5.89
N ILE A 209 -10.17 5.33 -4.86
CA ILE A 209 -9.75 5.45 -3.47
C ILE A 209 -9.65 4.05 -2.90
N VAL A 210 -8.43 3.65 -2.55
CA VAL A 210 -8.14 2.32 -2.05
C VAL A 210 -7.48 2.41 -0.67
N SER A 211 -7.62 1.39 0.16
CA SER A 211 -6.95 1.37 1.47
C SER A 211 -6.46 -0.02 1.82
N LEU A 212 -5.20 -0.07 2.28
CA LEU A 212 -4.64 -1.25 2.93
C LEU A 212 -5.17 -1.31 4.37
N LEU A 213 -5.82 -2.40 4.71
CA LEU A 213 -6.51 -2.60 5.98
C LEU A 213 -5.90 -3.80 6.70
N SER A 214 -5.13 -3.55 7.74
CA SER A 214 -4.55 -4.61 8.57
C SER A 214 -5.65 -5.56 9.02
N CYS A 215 -5.47 -6.86 8.77
CA CYS A 215 -6.53 -7.86 8.93
C CYS A 215 -6.07 -9.04 9.79
N SER A 216 -6.88 -9.42 10.76
CA SER A 216 -6.68 -10.61 11.58
C SER A 216 -8.01 -11.32 11.83
N VAL A 217 -8.08 -12.59 11.43
CA VAL A 217 -9.28 -13.43 11.56
C VAL A 217 -9.02 -14.54 12.57
N SER A 218 -9.92 -14.68 13.54
CA SER A 218 -9.96 -15.79 14.50
C SER A 218 -11.38 -15.93 15.05
N ASP A 219 -11.77 -17.15 15.42
CA ASP A 219 -13.02 -17.41 16.16
C ASP A 219 -12.93 -16.84 17.59
N ASP A 220 -11.73 -16.73 18.15
CA ASP A 220 -11.44 -15.96 19.35
C ASP A 220 -11.17 -14.48 18.97
N ARG A 221 -12.17 -13.61 19.26
CA ARG A 221 -12.10 -12.16 19.01
C ARG A 221 -10.92 -11.51 19.71
N LYS A 222 -10.61 -11.94 20.93
CA LYS A 222 -9.49 -11.37 21.69
C LYS A 222 -8.17 -11.69 20.99
N GLU A 223 -8.00 -12.92 20.54
CA GLU A 223 -6.83 -13.31 19.78
C GLU A 223 -6.70 -12.52 18.47
N ALA A 224 -7.81 -12.32 17.73
CA ALA A 224 -7.80 -11.55 16.51
C ALA A 224 -7.33 -10.11 16.74
N VAL A 225 -7.80 -9.46 17.80
CA VAL A 225 -7.41 -8.09 18.18
C VAL A 225 -5.95 -8.05 18.63
N ASP A 226 -5.54 -8.95 19.51
CA ASP A 226 -4.18 -8.98 20.08
C ASP A 226 -3.11 -9.15 19.00
N ARG A 227 -3.39 -9.90 17.94
CA ARG A 227 -2.47 -10.07 16.79
C ARG A 227 -2.20 -8.77 16.02
N LEU A 228 -3.11 -7.80 16.01
CA LEU A 228 -2.91 -6.50 15.34
C LEU A 228 -2.15 -5.47 16.19
N ARG A 229 -2.12 -5.63 17.53
CA ARG A 229 -1.47 -4.65 18.42
C ARG A 229 0.01 -4.39 18.10
N PRO A 230 0.85 -5.41 17.83
CA PRO A 230 2.25 -5.17 17.51
C PRO A 230 2.44 -4.34 16.24
N ALA A 231 1.62 -4.58 15.21
CA ALA A 231 1.65 -3.81 13.97
C ALA A 231 1.23 -2.34 14.22
N ALA A 232 0.12 -2.11 14.94
CA ALA A 232 -0.33 -0.77 15.29
C ALA A 232 0.72 -0.02 16.13
N ALA A 233 1.34 -0.69 17.11
CA ALA A 233 2.39 -0.12 17.93
C ALA A 233 3.65 0.21 17.13
N PHE A 234 4.05 -0.64 16.19
CA PHE A 234 5.17 -0.36 15.29
C PHE A 234 4.91 0.91 14.46
N TYR A 235 3.74 1.01 13.84
CA TYR A 235 3.42 2.18 13.02
C TYR A 235 3.30 3.46 13.86
N ALA A 236 2.62 3.41 15.00
CA ALA A 236 2.49 4.57 15.90
C ALA A 236 3.82 4.96 16.55
N GLY A 237 4.64 3.99 16.92
CA GLY A 237 5.90 4.20 17.64
C GLY A 237 7.04 4.66 16.75
N PHE A 238 7.22 4.00 15.60
CA PHE A 238 8.36 4.21 14.72
C PHE A 238 8.16 5.36 13.72
N PHE A 239 6.98 5.48 13.12
CA PHE A 239 6.73 6.46 12.06
C PHE A 239 6.01 7.72 12.57
N PRO A 240 6.65 8.90 12.58
CA PRO A 240 6.02 10.13 13.07
C PRO A 240 4.71 10.51 12.34
N ARG A 241 4.63 10.22 11.03
CA ARG A 241 3.44 10.51 10.23
C ARG A 241 2.26 9.61 10.60
N TYR A 242 2.50 8.33 10.83
CA TYR A 242 1.45 7.42 11.25
C TYR A 242 1.03 7.63 12.70
N ASN A 243 1.98 8.02 13.58
CA ASN A 243 1.62 8.47 14.92
C ASN A 243 0.62 9.63 14.88
N ARG A 244 0.92 10.65 14.07
CA ARG A 244 0.02 11.78 13.84
C ARG A 244 -1.33 11.33 13.26
N LEU A 245 -1.35 10.45 12.26
CA LEU A 245 -2.57 9.93 11.65
C LEU A 245 -3.46 9.24 12.70
N MET A 246 -2.89 8.41 13.56
CA MET A 246 -3.60 7.71 14.63
C MET A 246 -4.12 8.68 15.69
N ALA A 247 -3.34 9.72 16.03
CA ALA A 247 -3.78 10.78 16.92
C ALA A 247 -4.99 11.55 16.35
N GLU A 248 -4.93 11.94 15.07
CA GLU A 248 -6.03 12.61 14.34
C GLU A 248 -7.24 11.69 14.11
N SER A 249 -7.06 10.37 14.22
CA SER A 249 -8.13 9.37 14.16
C SER A 249 -8.85 9.13 15.50
N GLY A 250 -8.59 9.95 16.50
CA GLY A 250 -9.28 9.91 17.80
C GLY A 250 -8.47 9.29 18.94
N PHE A 251 -7.19 8.97 18.72
CA PHE A 251 -6.33 8.31 19.72
C PHE A 251 -5.06 9.14 20.07
N PRO A 252 -5.19 10.44 20.42
CA PRO A 252 -4.00 11.28 20.65
C PRO A 252 -3.18 10.86 21.86
N LYS A 253 -3.81 10.48 22.97
CA LYS A 253 -3.13 10.05 24.20
C LYS A 253 -2.41 8.71 23.99
N GLU A 254 -3.09 7.77 23.35
CA GLU A 254 -2.55 6.44 23.04
C GLU A 254 -1.38 6.54 22.06
N ALA A 255 -1.50 7.33 21.02
CA ALA A 255 -0.42 7.54 20.05
C ALA A 255 0.83 8.13 20.69
N GLU A 256 0.67 9.11 21.59
CA GLU A 256 1.77 9.70 22.37
C GLU A 256 2.43 8.67 23.30
N ALA A 257 1.64 7.94 24.09
CA ALA A 257 2.12 6.93 25.03
C ALA A 257 2.86 5.78 24.32
N ILE A 258 2.29 5.28 23.22
CA ILE A 258 2.91 4.23 22.39
C ILE A 258 4.25 4.73 21.86
N ARG A 259 4.33 5.95 21.33
CA ARG A 259 5.57 6.50 20.81
C ARG A 259 6.64 6.66 21.89
N ALA A 260 6.27 7.20 23.04
CA ALA A 260 7.20 7.39 24.16
C ALA A 260 7.77 6.05 24.66
N THR A 261 6.94 5.01 24.73
CA THR A 261 7.36 3.65 25.15
C THR A 261 8.21 3.00 24.07
N TRP A 262 7.83 3.14 22.80
CA TRP A 262 8.61 2.65 21.66
C TRP A 262 10.03 3.24 21.61
N GLN A 263 10.18 4.55 21.86
CA GLN A 263 11.48 5.23 21.86
C GLN A 263 12.42 4.77 22.99
N LYS A 264 11.86 4.23 24.07
CA LYS A 264 12.64 3.58 25.15
C LYS A 264 13.11 2.16 24.79
N GLY A 265 12.74 1.64 23.61
CA GLY A 265 13.08 0.28 23.18
C GLY A 265 12.07 -0.79 23.62
N ASP A 266 11.07 -0.43 24.42
CA ASP A 266 10.05 -1.36 24.92
C ASP A 266 8.95 -1.60 23.86
N ARG A 267 9.20 -2.58 22.99
CA ARG A 267 8.28 -2.94 21.90
C ARG A 267 7.01 -3.64 22.41
N GLU A 268 7.18 -4.49 23.39
CA GLU A 268 6.09 -5.24 24.00
C GLU A 268 5.16 -4.33 24.83
N GLY A 269 5.76 -3.44 25.66
CA GLY A 269 5.01 -2.43 26.39
C GLY A 269 4.25 -1.48 25.46
N ALA A 270 4.85 -1.06 24.35
CA ALA A 270 4.17 -0.25 23.35
C ALA A 270 2.95 -0.98 22.73
N ALA A 271 3.06 -2.27 22.45
CA ALA A 271 1.95 -3.07 21.94
C ALA A 271 0.81 -3.20 22.96
N LYS A 272 1.11 -3.35 24.24
CA LYS A 272 0.12 -3.41 25.33
C LYS A 272 -0.66 -2.10 25.50
N LEU A 273 -0.10 -0.97 25.08
CA LEU A 273 -0.77 0.35 25.13
C LEU A 273 -1.77 0.57 23.98
N VAL A 274 -1.82 -0.29 22.98
CA VAL A 274 -2.81 -0.20 21.89
C VAL A 274 -4.17 -0.72 22.40
N PRO A 275 -5.20 0.11 22.54
CA PRO A 275 -6.51 -0.37 23.04
C PRO A 275 -7.30 -1.08 21.93
N ASP A 276 -8.25 -1.93 22.33
CA ASP A 276 -9.16 -2.62 21.41
C ASP A 276 -9.86 -1.65 20.47
N ALA A 277 -10.34 -0.53 21.01
CA ALA A 277 -11.02 0.51 20.23
C ALA A 277 -10.17 1.04 19.08
N MET A 278 -8.86 1.21 19.28
CA MET A 278 -7.93 1.66 18.25
C MET A 278 -7.73 0.59 17.17
N VAL A 279 -7.59 -0.68 17.54
CA VAL A 279 -7.51 -1.80 16.59
C VAL A 279 -8.79 -1.89 15.77
N GLN A 280 -9.96 -1.79 16.42
CA GLN A 280 -11.26 -1.86 15.75
C GLN A 280 -11.53 -0.64 14.86
N ALA A 281 -11.01 0.55 15.21
CA ALA A 281 -11.17 1.73 14.37
C ALA A 281 -10.32 1.70 13.10
N LEU A 282 -9.08 1.20 13.20
CA LEU A 282 -8.03 1.33 12.16
C LEU A 282 -7.73 0.04 11.42
N GLY A 283 -8.37 -1.07 11.77
CA GLY A 283 -8.13 -2.39 11.19
C GLY A 283 -9.39 -3.23 11.04
N ILE A 284 -9.16 -4.49 10.70
CA ILE A 284 -10.18 -5.53 10.56
C ILE A 284 -9.76 -6.68 11.49
N ALA A 285 -10.44 -6.85 12.62
CA ALA A 285 -10.13 -7.90 13.58
C ALA A 285 -11.41 -8.53 14.15
N GLY A 286 -11.50 -9.87 14.12
CA GLY A 286 -12.64 -10.60 14.65
C GLY A 286 -12.90 -11.92 13.92
N THR A 287 -14.12 -12.42 14.03
CA THR A 287 -14.59 -13.60 13.31
C THR A 287 -14.70 -13.31 11.80
N ALA A 288 -14.81 -14.37 11.00
CA ALA A 288 -14.97 -14.24 9.55
C ALA A 288 -16.17 -13.36 9.17
N ALA A 289 -17.29 -13.48 9.87
CA ALA A 289 -18.50 -12.66 9.62
C ALA A 289 -18.26 -11.18 9.94
N GLU A 290 -17.62 -10.89 11.06
CA GLU A 290 -17.28 -9.53 11.48
C GLU A 290 -16.27 -8.87 10.52
N CYS A 291 -15.27 -9.62 10.06
CA CYS A 291 -14.30 -9.12 9.10
C CYS A 291 -14.96 -8.77 7.75
N ARG A 292 -15.87 -9.59 7.24
CA ARG A 292 -16.66 -9.25 6.04
C ARG A 292 -17.50 -8.00 6.23
N ALA A 293 -18.24 -7.93 7.32
CA ALA A 293 -19.06 -6.74 7.64
C ALA A 293 -18.19 -5.47 7.73
N ARG A 294 -16.98 -5.58 8.27
CA ARG A 294 -16.04 -4.46 8.34
C ARG A 294 -15.51 -4.03 6.98
N VAL A 295 -15.19 -4.99 6.10
CA VAL A 295 -14.83 -4.71 4.70
C VAL A 295 -15.97 -3.96 3.98
N ASP A 296 -17.23 -4.37 4.20
CA ASP A 296 -18.39 -3.69 3.60
C ASP A 296 -18.58 -2.27 4.15
N ALA A 297 -18.35 -2.06 5.45
CA ALA A 297 -18.39 -0.73 6.04
C ALA A 297 -17.34 0.21 5.41
N TYR A 298 -16.15 -0.28 5.11
CA TYR A 298 -15.13 0.50 4.36
C TYR A 298 -15.59 0.83 2.93
N ARG A 299 -16.23 -0.10 2.22
CA ARG A 299 -16.81 0.19 0.88
C ARG A 299 -17.87 1.29 0.95
N GLN A 300 -18.78 1.21 1.92
CA GLN A 300 -19.82 2.22 2.13
C GLN A 300 -19.27 3.60 2.46
N SER A 301 -18.07 3.69 3.01
CA SER A 301 -17.38 4.94 3.31
C SER A 301 -16.74 5.63 2.10
N GLY A 302 -16.82 5.03 0.91
CA GLY A 302 -16.21 5.56 -0.31
C GLY A 302 -14.84 4.97 -0.64
N ILE A 303 -14.36 3.97 0.10
CA ILE A 303 -13.17 3.19 -0.30
C ILE A 303 -13.60 2.19 -1.37
N LYS A 304 -13.33 2.53 -2.64
CA LYS A 304 -13.76 1.74 -3.80
C LYS A 304 -13.14 0.34 -3.83
N LEU A 305 -11.90 0.20 -3.33
CA LEU A 305 -11.19 -1.08 -3.26
C LEU A 305 -10.55 -1.24 -1.87
N PRO A 306 -11.24 -1.89 -0.91
CA PRO A 306 -10.61 -2.36 0.30
C PRO A 306 -9.56 -3.43 -0.05
N ILE A 307 -8.35 -3.29 0.52
CA ILE A 307 -7.26 -4.24 0.34
C ILE A 307 -6.95 -4.81 1.72
N ILE A 308 -7.34 -6.04 1.99
CA ILE A 308 -6.98 -6.66 3.26
C ILE A 308 -5.46 -6.88 3.31
N PHE A 309 -4.88 -6.64 4.46
CA PHE A 309 -3.47 -6.83 4.73
C PHE A 309 -3.33 -7.82 5.91
N PRO A 310 -3.42 -9.15 5.63
CA PRO A 310 -3.42 -10.15 6.66
C PRO A 310 -2.11 -10.15 7.46
N VAL A 311 -2.22 -10.18 8.78
CA VAL A 311 -1.06 -10.34 9.66
C VAL A 311 -0.69 -11.80 9.75
N GLY A 312 0.45 -12.15 9.17
CA GLY A 312 1.08 -13.46 9.27
C GLY A 312 2.34 -13.39 10.12
N GLY A 313 2.32 -13.95 11.29
CA GLY A 313 3.51 -14.06 12.15
C GLY A 313 3.53 -15.36 12.92
N GLY A 314 4.75 -15.83 13.29
CA GLY A 314 4.94 -17.09 14.00
C GLY A 314 4.79 -18.34 13.14
N PRO A 315 4.81 -19.53 13.75
CA PRO A 315 4.88 -20.82 13.05
C PRO A 315 3.76 -21.07 12.04
N ASP A 316 2.55 -20.57 12.31
CA ASP A 316 1.37 -20.78 11.46
C ASP A 316 1.04 -19.54 10.59
N GLY A 317 2.01 -18.68 10.35
CA GLY A 317 1.81 -17.38 9.65
C GLY A 317 1.11 -17.52 8.31
N LYS A 318 1.55 -18.45 7.46
CA LYS A 318 0.94 -18.74 6.17
C LYS A 318 -0.53 -19.18 6.31
N GLN A 319 -0.80 -20.10 7.23
CA GLN A 319 -2.17 -20.61 7.42
C GLN A 319 -3.12 -19.48 7.90
N LYS A 320 -2.65 -18.62 8.81
CA LYS A 320 -3.41 -17.44 9.27
C LYS A 320 -3.73 -16.49 8.11
N VAL A 321 -2.75 -16.21 7.24
CA VAL A 321 -2.96 -15.39 6.04
C VAL A 321 -3.96 -16.03 5.09
N MET A 322 -3.83 -17.34 4.79
CA MET A 322 -4.77 -18.06 3.93
C MET A 322 -6.19 -18.09 4.52
N ASN A 323 -6.32 -18.21 5.84
CA ASN A 323 -7.63 -18.17 6.52
C ASN A 323 -8.27 -16.77 6.39
N ALA A 324 -7.49 -15.70 6.54
CA ALA A 324 -8.00 -14.35 6.33
C ALA A 324 -8.45 -14.12 4.88
N ILE A 325 -7.68 -14.61 3.90
CA ILE A 325 -8.05 -14.56 2.47
C ILE A 325 -9.38 -15.31 2.24
N ARG A 326 -9.56 -16.52 2.78
CA ARG A 326 -10.83 -17.26 2.66
C ARG A 326 -11.99 -16.54 3.35
N ALA A 327 -11.75 -16.04 4.56
CA ALA A 327 -12.79 -15.38 5.36
C ALA A 327 -13.31 -14.09 4.73
N CYS A 328 -12.47 -13.33 4.02
CA CYS A 328 -12.82 -12.05 3.41
C CYS A 328 -13.08 -12.16 1.88
N ALA A 329 -13.13 -13.36 1.33
CA ALA A 329 -13.42 -13.57 -0.10
C ALA A 329 -14.74 -12.89 -0.53
N PRO A 330 -14.80 -12.33 -1.78
CA PRO A 330 -15.93 -11.57 -2.29
C PRO A 330 -17.18 -12.42 -2.53
#